data_4b1ada95f4687b2a9b45a9b907e95000
#
_entry.id   4b1ada95f4687b2a9b45a9b907e95000
#
_cell.length_a   1.000
_cell.length_b   1.000
_cell.length_c   1.000
_cell.angle_alpha   90.00
_cell.angle_beta   90.00
_cell.angle_gamma   90.00
#
_symmetry.space_group_name_H-M   'P 1'
#
loop_
_entity.id
_entity.type
_entity.pdbx_description
1 polymer ?
#
loop_
_entity_poly.entity_id
_entity_poly.type
_entity_poly.pdbx_seq_one_letter_code
_entity_poly.pdbx_strand_id
1 'polypeptide(L)'
;MPTSSEAAQSQASRSQASRSQAAQAQSSQIKSSQAKSETASSVPYLKPGAAIGIVGGGQLGRMMALSAKYMGFRIGILDPTEDCPAAQVGDFQIVSDYDDREAIKQLAERCDVLTYEFENVDADALDNVADIVAIPQGTEILRATQDRIAEKTFINSCGVKTARWESVESFEELSEKIEKIGYPAVLKTSRGGYDGHGQQVLKTPEDLETVRTSDVWGNAGQSEKKFPVSILEGFVDFKFEASVTVFGDGEKYFAFPLVKNVHKNNILHTTSAPAEVSDEIARQAENLALKLAQGFKLAGTVTAELFVTSDGLVVNELAPRPHNSAHYTIEACDMDQFDAHIRSIAGRPLRRPKLLSPAVMINVLGQHCEAVCAQTPEHPEWNVHDYGKTDAKYNRKMGHITVLTENPARAVRDLELTGIWEEREDKAAN
;
A
#
# COMPACT_ATOMS: atom_id res chain seq x y z
N MET A 1 66.66 25.99 -41.39
CA MET A 1 65.55 25.02 -41.55
C MET A 1 65.62 24.09 -40.37
N PRO A 2 64.57 23.99 -39.52
CA PRO A 2 64.59 23.08 -38.37
C PRO A 2 64.52 21.63 -38.88
N THR A 3 65.28 20.74 -38.25
CA THR A 3 65.44 19.35 -38.64
C THR A 3 64.18 18.56 -38.34
N SER A 4 63.92 17.53 -39.14
CA SER A 4 62.70 16.66 -39.06
C SER A 4 62.48 16.00 -37.68
N SER A 5 63.47 16.02 -36.78
CA SER A 5 63.39 15.52 -35.41
C SER A 5 62.65 16.46 -34.46
N GLU A 6 62.80 17.79 -34.59
CA GLU A 6 62.13 18.78 -33.72
C GLU A 6 60.62 18.92 -34.00
N ALA A 7 60.23 18.73 -35.28
CA ALA A 7 58.80 18.74 -35.65
C ALA A 7 58.06 17.51 -35.09
N ALA A 8 58.69 16.33 -35.08
CA ALA A 8 58.10 15.11 -34.53
C ALA A 8 57.96 15.15 -33.01
N GLN A 9 58.93 15.75 -32.27
CA GLN A 9 58.86 15.94 -30.82
C GLN A 9 57.78 16.96 -30.41
N SER A 10 57.60 18.05 -31.22
CA SER A 10 56.54 19.03 -30.97
C SER A 10 55.14 18.47 -31.22
N GLN A 11 54.99 17.56 -32.18
CA GLN A 11 53.69 16.88 -32.45
C GLN A 11 53.35 15.84 -31.38
N ALA A 12 54.35 15.10 -30.85
CA ALA A 12 54.16 14.12 -29.80
C ALA A 12 53.76 14.78 -28.47
N SER A 13 54.40 15.91 -28.12
CA SER A 13 54.06 16.65 -26.89
C SER A 13 52.69 17.32 -26.96
N ARG A 14 52.25 17.81 -28.11
CA ARG A 14 50.87 18.34 -28.30
C ARG A 14 49.83 17.24 -28.22
N SER A 15 50.06 16.04 -28.74
CA SER A 15 49.15 14.90 -28.65
C SER A 15 49.06 14.33 -27.23
N GLN A 16 50.13 14.38 -26.44
CA GLN A 16 50.10 14.01 -25.00
C GLN A 16 49.34 15.03 -24.14
N ALA A 17 49.51 16.33 -24.38
CA ALA A 17 48.79 17.37 -23.68
C ALA A 17 47.28 17.34 -23.94
N SER A 18 46.85 17.08 -25.22
CA SER A 18 45.44 16.95 -25.58
C SER A 18 44.81 15.70 -24.97
N ARG A 19 45.55 14.57 -24.91
CA ARG A 19 45.05 13.34 -24.23
C ARG A 19 44.93 13.51 -22.74
N SER A 20 45.83 14.26 -22.05
CA SER A 20 45.72 14.51 -20.61
C SER A 20 44.56 15.46 -20.30
N GLN A 21 44.29 16.47 -21.14
CA GLN A 21 43.15 17.36 -20.98
C GLN A 21 41.80 16.63 -21.22
N ALA A 22 41.73 15.74 -22.22
CA ALA A 22 40.54 14.93 -22.44
C ALA A 22 40.26 13.92 -21.29
N ALA A 23 41.33 13.31 -20.74
CA ALA A 23 41.20 12.43 -19.58
C ALA A 23 40.80 13.18 -18.31
N GLN A 24 41.28 14.41 -18.10
CA GLN A 24 40.86 15.27 -16.97
C GLN A 24 39.42 15.77 -17.14
N ALA A 25 39.00 16.09 -18.35
CA ALA A 25 37.60 16.46 -18.64
C ALA A 25 36.62 15.26 -18.46
N GLN A 26 37.02 14.05 -18.90
CA GLN A 26 36.23 12.84 -18.63
C GLN A 26 36.19 12.49 -17.13
N SER A 27 37.30 12.61 -16.40
CA SER A 27 37.30 12.34 -14.96
C SER A 27 36.51 13.38 -14.16
N SER A 28 36.44 14.63 -14.61
CA SER A 28 35.57 15.65 -14.00
C SER A 28 34.11 15.48 -14.36
N GLN A 29 33.76 15.01 -15.57
CA GLN A 29 32.40 14.61 -15.92
C GLN A 29 31.94 13.36 -15.17
N ILE A 30 32.81 12.35 -15.01
CA ILE A 30 32.51 11.15 -14.22
C ILE A 30 32.34 11.51 -12.73
N LYS A 31 33.19 12.40 -12.18
CA LYS A 31 33.02 12.90 -10.79
C LYS A 31 31.77 13.77 -10.62
N SER A 32 31.37 14.56 -11.62
CA SER A 32 30.12 15.34 -11.56
C SER A 32 28.88 14.48 -11.78
N SER A 33 28.96 13.40 -12.54
CA SER A 33 27.88 12.42 -12.69
C SER A 33 27.79 11.49 -11.47
N GLN A 34 28.91 11.10 -10.86
CA GLN A 34 28.92 10.36 -9.59
C GLN A 34 28.45 11.23 -8.42
N ALA A 35 28.84 12.52 -8.34
CA ALA A 35 28.31 13.44 -7.33
C ALA A 35 26.83 13.76 -7.50
N LYS A 36 26.24 13.61 -8.72
CA LYS A 36 24.79 13.66 -8.94
C LYS A 36 24.08 12.34 -8.66
N SER A 37 24.80 11.20 -8.63
CA SER A 37 24.21 9.89 -8.28
C SER A 37 24.37 9.54 -6.79
N GLU A 38 25.14 10.30 -6.03
CA GLU A 38 25.34 10.13 -4.58
C GLU A 38 24.46 11.06 -3.72
N THR A 39 23.61 11.90 -4.29
CA THR A 39 22.44 12.37 -3.54
C THR A 39 21.43 11.23 -3.51
N ALA A 40 21.71 10.21 -2.66
CA ALA A 40 20.66 9.39 -2.10
C ALA A 40 19.54 10.35 -1.66
N SER A 41 18.32 10.13 -2.10
CA SER A 41 17.17 10.95 -1.75
C SER A 41 16.93 10.82 -0.24
N SER A 42 17.67 11.57 0.56
CA SER A 42 17.39 11.68 1.97
C SER A 42 16.07 12.43 2.07
N VAL A 43 15.07 11.75 2.65
CA VAL A 43 13.78 12.37 2.95
C VAL A 43 14.03 13.70 3.67
N PRO A 44 13.48 14.84 3.21
CA PRO A 44 13.74 16.13 3.81
C PRO A 44 13.22 16.17 5.24
N TYR A 45 14.05 16.66 6.18
CA TYR A 45 13.59 16.90 7.55
C TYR A 45 12.64 18.10 7.59
N LEU A 46 11.38 17.85 7.82
CA LEU A 46 10.36 18.88 7.94
C LEU A 46 10.30 19.47 9.37
N LYS A 47 10.30 20.80 9.45
CA LYS A 47 10.10 21.52 10.72
C LYS A 47 8.61 21.64 11.05
N PRO A 48 8.23 21.83 12.32
CA PRO A 48 6.86 22.21 12.67
C PRO A 48 6.42 23.45 11.88
N GLY A 49 5.18 23.44 11.41
CA GLY A 49 4.63 24.48 10.53
C GLY A 49 4.77 24.18 9.03
N ALA A 50 5.61 23.20 8.62
CA ALA A 50 5.65 22.71 7.25
C ALA A 50 4.31 22.08 6.87
N ALA A 51 3.99 22.07 5.58
CA ALA A 51 2.74 21.57 5.03
C ALA A 51 2.93 20.19 4.37
N ILE A 52 2.05 19.24 4.70
CA ILE A 52 1.95 17.93 4.06
C ILE A 52 0.67 17.91 3.23
N GLY A 53 0.78 17.60 1.94
CA GLY A 53 -0.34 17.36 1.05
C GLY A 53 -0.69 15.89 1.00
N ILE A 54 -1.98 15.56 1.11
CA ILE A 54 -2.50 14.20 1.02
C ILE A 54 -3.45 14.13 -0.17
N VAL A 55 -3.13 13.26 -1.14
CA VAL A 55 -4.04 12.94 -2.25
C VAL A 55 -4.94 11.80 -1.80
N GLY A 56 -6.23 12.13 -1.65
CA GLY A 56 -7.23 11.28 -1.03
C GLY A 56 -7.67 11.78 0.35
N GLY A 57 -8.98 11.92 0.52
CA GLY A 57 -9.60 12.52 1.70
C GLY A 57 -10.43 11.55 2.55
N GLY A 58 -10.24 10.24 2.41
CA GLY A 58 -10.96 9.22 3.16
C GLY A 58 -10.45 9.05 4.59
N GLN A 59 -10.71 7.87 5.16
CA GLN A 59 -10.37 7.58 6.56
C GLN A 59 -8.86 7.52 6.82
N LEU A 60 -8.07 7.00 5.86
CA LEU A 60 -6.63 6.92 6.05
C LEU A 60 -6.00 8.31 6.00
N GLY A 61 -6.44 9.15 5.03
CA GLY A 61 -6.06 10.56 4.95
C GLY A 61 -6.41 11.32 6.24
N ARG A 62 -7.62 11.09 6.79
CA ARG A 62 -8.02 11.67 8.08
C ARG A 62 -7.08 11.27 9.21
N MET A 63 -6.77 9.99 9.37
CA MET A 63 -5.90 9.51 10.44
C MET A 63 -4.44 9.94 10.25
N MET A 64 -3.93 9.99 9.01
CA MET A 64 -2.63 10.60 8.69
C MET A 64 -2.61 12.08 9.04
N ALA A 65 -3.67 12.83 8.69
CA ALA A 65 -3.80 14.25 9.01
C ALA A 65 -3.78 14.48 10.52
N LEU A 66 -4.54 13.70 11.31
CA LEU A 66 -4.53 13.80 12.78
C LEU A 66 -3.14 13.55 13.34
N SER A 67 -2.45 12.49 12.93
CA SER A 67 -1.08 12.20 13.36
C SER A 67 -0.11 13.34 13.00
N ALA A 68 -0.19 13.87 11.77
CA ALA A 68 0.63 14.98 11.34
C ALA A 68 0.37 16.28 12.13
N LYS A 69 -0.89 16.55 12.48
CA LYS A 69 -1.27 17.70 13.33
C LYS A 69 -0.66 17.60 14.72
N TYR A 70 -0.60 16.39 15.33
CA TYR A 70 0.12 16.17 16.58
C TYR A 70 1.61 16.55 16.50
N MET A 71 2.23 16.40 15.34
CA MET A 71 3.64 16.78 15.10
C MET A 71 3.81 18.26 14.74
N GLY A 72 2.71 19.03 14.66
CA GLY A 72 2.71 20.46 14.34
C GLY A 72 2.79 20.78 12.85
N PHE A 73 2.42 19.85 11.97
CA PHE A 73 2.35 20.07 10.52
C PHE A 73 1.00 20.69 10.11
N ARG A 74 1.00 21.42 8.99
CA ARG A 74 -0.20 21.86 8.28
C ARG A 74 -0.57 20.79 7.24
N ILE A 75 -1.87 20.66 6.96
CA ILE A 75 -2.38 19.60 6.10
C ILE A 75 -3.23 20.20 4.97
N GLY A 76 -2.84 19.90 3.73
CA GLY A 76 -3.64 20.12 2.54
C GLY A 76 -4.22 18.80 2.04
N ILE A 77 -5.48 18.82 1.62
CA ILE A 77 -6.18 17.63 1.10
C ILE A 77 -6.62 17.89 -0.35
N LEU A 78 -6.45 16.88 -1.21
CA LEU A 78 -7.09 16.83 -2.52
C LEU A 78 -8.06 15.65 -2.55
N ASP A 79 -9.34 15.92 -2.75
CA ASP A 79 -10.41 14.92 -2.81
C ASP A 79 -11.61 15.51 -3.55
N PRO A 80 -12.32 14.74 -4.41
CA PRO A 80 -13.50 15.23 -5.13
C PRO A 80 -14.71 15.52 -4.23
N THR A 81 -14.74 14.96 -3.02
CA THR A 81 -15.83 15.18 -2.07
C THR A 81 -15.54 16.38 -1.19
N GLU A 82 -16.34 17.42 -1.29
CA GLU A 82 -16.27 18.57 -0.38
C GLU A 82 -16.51 18.13 1.07
N ASP A 83 -15.76 18.72 2.02
CA ASP A 83 -15.80 18.36 3.44
C ASP A 83 -15.57 16.86 3.70
N CYS A 84 -14.70 16.25 2.90
CA CYS A 84 -14.34 14.84 3.06
C CYS A 84 -13.71 14.56 4.45
N PRO A 85 -13.70 13.31 4.93
CA PRO A 85 -13.19 12.95 6.26
C PRO A 85 -11.85 13.58 6.65
N ALA A 86 -10.89 13.63 5.73
CA ALA A 86 -9.59 14.24 5.99
C ALA A 86 -9.64 15.78 6.00
N ALA A 87 -10.50 16.38 5.16
CA ALA A 87 -10.66 17.84 5.11
C ALA A 87 -11.23 18.41 6.41
N GLN A 88 -12.11 17.67 7.09
CA GLN A 88 -12.67 18.06 8.40
C GLN A 88 -11.60 18.30 9.46
N VAL A 89 -10.39 17.75 9.29
CA VAL A 89 -9.26 17.92 10.22
C VAL A 89 -8.04 18.57 9.56
N GLY A 90 -8.13 18.84 8.25
CA GLY A 90 -7.11 19.54 7.46
C GLY A 90 -7.09 21.06 7.67
N ASP A 91 -6.11 21.74 7.09
CA ASP A 91 -6.01 23.20 7.10
C ASP A 91 -6.62 23.81 5.83
N PHE A 92 -6.64 23.06 4.74
CA PHE A 92 -7.28 23.44 3.49
C PHE A 92 -7.59 22.21 2.62
N GLN A 93 -8.56 22.37 1.74
CA GLN A 93 -8.92 21.36 0.73
C GLN A 93 -8.88 21.96 -0.67
N ILE A 94 -8.48 21.15 -1.63
CA ILE A 94 -8.67 21.35 -3.06
C ILE A 94 -9.71 20.30 -3.48
N VAL A 95 -10.89 20.75 -3.93
CA VAL A 95 -11.96 19.87 -4.39
C VAL A 95 -11.76 19.63 -5.88
N SER A 96 -11.28 18.44 -6.25
CA SER A 96 -11.07 18.01 -7.63
C SER A 96 -10.86 16.50 -7.72
N ASP A 97 -10.97 15.94 -8.92
CA ASP A 97 -10.71 14.53 -9.18
C ASP A 97 -9.20 14.18 -8.98
N TYR A 98 -8.92 12.91 -8.72
CA TYR A 98 -7.57 12.43 -8.38
C TYR A 98 -6.60 12.40 -9.57
N ASP A 99 -7.09 12.57 -10.80
CA ASP A 99 -6.34 12.65 -12.05
C ASP A 99 -6.25 14.09 -12.59
N ASP A 100 -6.81 15.08 -11.89
CA ASP A 100 -6.68 16.49 -12.23
C ASP A 100 -5.26 16.99 -11.95
N ARG A 101 -4.45 17.04 -12.99
CA ARG A 101 -3.03 17.45 -12.92
C ARG A 101 -2.82 18.86 -12.42
N GLU A 102 -3.73 19.78 -12.74
CA GLU A 102 -3.64 21.18 -12.28
C GLU A 102 -3.96 21.26 -10.78
N ALA A 103 -4.94 20.53 -10.29
CA ALA A 103 -5.26 20.45 -8.88
C ALA A 103 -4.12 19.81 -8.06
N ILE A 104 -3.50 18.75 -8.58
CA ILE A 104 -2.31 18.12 -7.95
C ILE A 104 -1.16 19.12 -7.91
N LYS A 105 -0.95 19.90 -8.98
CA LYS A 105 0.06 20.96 -9.01
C LYS A 105 -0.21 22.08 -8.00
N GLN A 106 -1.46 22.53 -7.87
CA GLN A 106 -1.85 23.50 -6.85
C GLN A 106 -1.60 22.98 -5.43
N LEU A 107 -1.84 21.70 -5.18
CA LEU A 107 -1.50 21.07 -3.90
C LEU A 107 0.02 21.07 -3.68
N ALA A 108 0.79 20.69 -4.70
CA ALA A 108 2.25 20.64 -4.67
C ALA A 108 2.88 22.02 -4.39
N GLU A 109 2.37 23.09 -5.00
CA GLU A 109 2.85 24.47 -4.78
C GLU A 109 2.57 25.01 -3.37
N ARG A 110 1.67 24.36 -2.61
CA ARG A 110 1.24 24.78 -1.26
C ARG A 110 1.78 23.91 -0.16
N CYS A 111 2.49 22.81 -0.51
CA CYS A 111 3.00 21.81 0.45
C CYS A 111 4.50 21.61 0.30
N ASP A 112 5.15 21.18 1.38
CA ASP A 112 6.56 20.83 1.41
C ASP A 112 6.81 19.36 1.04
N VAL A 113 5.79 18.50 1.21
CA VAL A 113 5.81 17.08 0.86
C VAL A 113 4.41 16.62 0.46
N LEU A 114 4.32 15.65 -0.47
CA LEU A 114 3.08 14.96 -0.80
C LEU A 114 3.13 13.49 -0.41
N THR A 115 1.96 12.96 -0.06
CA THR A 115 1.67 11.54 0.10
C THR A 115 0.26 11.24 -0.44
N TYR A 116 -0.12 9.96 -0.46
CA TYR A 116 -1.42 9.50 -0.93
C TYR A 116 -2.03 8.47 0.03
N GLU A 117 -3.35 8.37 0.05
CA GLU A 117 -4.07 7.47 0.97
C GLU A 117 -4.56 6.18 0.32
N PHE A 118 -4.50 6.05 -1.00
CA PHE A 118 -5.00 4.87 -1.71
C PHE A 118 -4.21 4.60 -3.00
N GLU A 119 -4.36 3.41 -3.54
CA GLU A 119 -3.56 2.90 -4.65
C GLU A 119 -3.97 3.40 -6.03
N ASN A 120 -5.17 3.95 -6.22
CA ASN A 120 -5.67 4.36 -7.55
C ASN A 120 -5.41 5.84 -7.90
N VAL A 121 -4.44 6.49 -7.23
CA VAL A 121 -3.98 7.83 -7.58
C VAL A 121 -3.20 7.78 -8.90
N ASP A 122 -3.35 8.80 -9.76
CA ASP A 122 -2.57 8.90 -11.00
C ASP A 122 -1.09 9.12 -10.71
N ALA A 123 -0.29 8.05 -10.89
CA ALA A 123 1.15 8.08 -10.67
C ALA A 123 1.87 9.03 -11.64
N ASP A 124 1.37 9.20 -12.88
CA ASP A 124 1.95 10.14 -13.85
C ASP A 124 1.69 11.60 -13.43
N ALA A 125 0.53 11.88 -12.84
CA ALA A 125 0.22 13.20 -12.31
C ALA A 125 1.13 13.57 -11.13
N LEU A 126 1.44 12.59 -10.26
CA LEU A 126 2.41 12.78 -9.18
C LEU A 126 3.83 12.99 -9.70
N ASP A 127 4.28 12.22 -10.69
CA ASP A 127 5.62 12.38 -11.28
C ASP A 127 5.80 13.77 -11.92
N ASN A 128 4.73 14.34 -12.49
CA ASN A 128 4.77 15.68 -13.11
C ASN A 128 5.03 16.82 -12.10
N VAL A 129 4.86 16.59 -10.81
CA VAL A 129 5.11 17.58 -9.75
C VAL A 129 6.34 17.26 -8.89
N ALA A 130 7.07 16.20 -9.23
CA ALA A 130 8.25 15.78 -8.45
C ALA A 130 9.39 16.81 -8.44
N ASP A 131 9.44 17.70 -9.44
CA ASP A 131 10.38 18.84 -9.49
C ASP A 131 9.93 20.01 -8.60
N ILE A 132 8.66 20.05 -8.18
CA ILE A 132 8.06 21.12 -7.37
C ILE A 132 8.07 20.75 -5.88
N VAL A 133 7.70 19.52 -5.57
CA VAL A 133 7.50 19.03 -4.20
C VAL A 133 8.08 17.65 -4.02
N ALA A 134 8.62 17.34 -2.84
CA ALA A 134 9.08 16.00 -2.54
C ALA A 134 7.90 15.02 -2.39
N ILE A 135 8.05 13.82 -2.96
CA ILE A 135 7.13 12.68 -2.81
C ILE A 135 7.96 11.51 -2.27
N PRO A 136 8.30 11.47 -0.98
CA PRO A 136 9.27 10.51 -0.44
C PRO A 136 8.86 9.04 -0.67
N GLN A 137 7.56 8.75 -0.60
CA GLN A 137 7.01 7.42 -0.85
C GLN A 137 7.23 6.96 -2.30
N GLY A 138 7.37 7.92 -3.23
CA GLY A 138 7.56 7.66 -4.65
C GLY A 138 6.31 7.14 -5.35
N THR A 139 6.43 6.92 -6.64
CA THR A 139 5.36 6.42 -7.52
C THR A 139 5.63 4.99 -8.01
N GLU A 140 6.85 4.46 -7.82
CA GLU A 140 7.20 3.10 -8.24
C GLU A 140 6.38 2.04 -7.49
N ILE A 141 6.25 2.19 -6.18
CA ILE A 141 5.43 1.29 -5.37
C ILE A 141 3.95 1.38 -5.75
N LEU A 142 3.46 2.59 -6.06
CA LEU A 142 2.10 2.83 -6.50
C LEU A 142 1.83 2.12 -7.84
N ARG A 143 2.72 2.28 -8.82
CA ARG A 143 2.64 1.60 -10.12
C ARG A 143 2.68 0.08 -9.98
N ALA A 144 3.53 -0.43 -9.11
CA ALA A 144 3.64 -1.86 -8.85
C ALA A 144 2.32 -2.43 -8.29
N THR A 145 1.71 -1.76 -7.31
CA THR A 145 0.49 -2.25 -6.64
C THR A 145 -0.80 -2.00 -7.43
N GLN A 146 -0.78 -1.11 -8.43
CA GLN A 146 -1.90 -0.91 -9.36
C GLN A 146 -2.07 -2.05 -10.38
N ASP A 147 -1.08 -2.92 -10.53
CA ASP A 147 -1.06 -4.01 -11.51
C ASP A 147 -0.58 -5.30 -10.85
N ARG A 148 -1.48 -6.29 -10.72
CA ARG A 148 -1.19 -7.56 -10.02
C ARG A 148 -0.02 -8.34 -10.63
N ILE A 149 0.23 -8.20 -11.94
CA ILE A 149 1.37 -8.86 -12.61
C ILE A 149 2.67 -8.15 -12.21
N ALA A 150 2.68 -6.83 -12.23
CA ALA A 150 3.83 -6.03 -11.79
C ALA A 150 4.11 -6.27 -10.30
N GLU A 151 3.08 -6.28 -9.46
CA GLU A 151 3.18 -6.54 -8.02
C GLU A 151 3.79 -7.91 -7.72
N LYS A 152 3.25 -8.99 -8.31
CA LYS A 152 3.80 -10.35 -8.10
C LYS A 152 5.22 -10.49 -8.65
N THR A 153 5.50 -9.87 -9.79
CA THR A 153 6.85 -9.82 -10.36
C THR A 153 7.83 -9.16 -9.39
N PHE A 154 7.46 -8.01 -8.83
CA PHE A 154 8.28 -7.31 -7.85
C PHE A 154 8.47 -8.14 -6.58
N ILE A 155 7.39 -8.69 -5.99
CA ILE A 155 7.47 -9.52 -4.79
C ILE A 155 8.43 -10.70 -4.99
N ASN A 156 8.30 -11.41 -6.12
CA ASN A 156 9.16 -12.54 -6.44
C ASN A 156 10.62 -12.10 -6.67
N SER A 157 10.86 -10.92 -7.26
CA SER A 157 12.22 -10.37 -7.43
C SER A 157 12.93 -10.08 -6.11
N CYS A 158 12.18 -9.78 -5.05
CA CYS A 158 12.69 -9.63 -3.67
C CYS A 158 12.99 -10.98 -2.99
N GLY A 159 12.81 -12.11 -3.70
CA GLY A 159 12.97 -13.46 -3.12
C GLY A 159 11.89 -13.79 -2.09
N VAL A 160 10.69 -13.22 -2.27
CA VAL A 160 9.50 -13.44 -1.44
C VAL A 160 8.49 -14.28 -2.21
N LYS A 161 7.87 -15.24 -1.52
CA LYS A 161 6.97 -16.23 -2.13
C LYS A 161 5.56 -15.67 -2.30
N THR A 162 4.99 -15.86 -3.49
CA THR A 162 3.56 -15.66 -3.79
C THR A 162 2.89 -16.99 -4.17
N ALA A 163 1.59 -17.01 -4.38
CA ALA A 163 0.96 -18.09 -5.14
C ALA A 163 1.67 -18.28 -6.48
N ARG A 164 1.66 -19.49 -7.07
CA ARG A 164 2.07 -19.69 -8.46
C ARG A 164 1.12 -18.91 -9.36
N TRP A 165 1.63 -18.24 -10.38
CA TRP A 165 0.81 -17.42 -11.24
C TRP A 165 1.31 -17.38 -12.68
N GLU A 166 0.39 -17.07 -13.60
CA GLU A 166 0.63 -16.82 -15.02
C GLU A 166 -0.17 -15.58 -15.44
N SER A 167 0.39 -14.76 -16.33
CA SER A 167 -0.38 -13.71 -17.01
C SER A 167 -1.30 -14.31 -18.06
N VAL A 168 -2.45 -13.72 -18.31
CA VAL A 168 -3.45 -14.22 -19.29
C VAL A 168 -4.03 -13.02 -20.04
N GLU A 169 -3.98 -13.08 -21.37
CA GLU A 169 -4.47 -12.00 -22.26
C GLU A 169 -5.60 -12.46 -23.19
N SER A 170 -5.89 -13.75 -23.21
CA SER A 170 -6.99 -14.33 -24.00
C SER A 170 -7.58 -15.57 -23.32
N PHE A 171 -8.74 -16.00 -23.78
CA PHE A 171 -9.36 -17.24 -23.31
C PHE A 171 -8.54 -18.49 -23.72
N GLU A 172 -7.92 -18.46 -24.88
CA GLU A 172 -7.05 -19.53 -25.37
C GLU A 172 -5.84 -19.70 -24.45
N GLU A 173 -5.19 -18.58 -24.06
CA GLU A 173 -4.11 -18.59 -23.09
C GLU A 173 -4.58 -19.07 -21.70
N LEU A 174 -5.78 -18.66 -21.25
CA LEU A 174 -6.34 -19.15 -19.99
C LEU A 174 -6.47 -20.69 -20.04
N SER A 175 -7.02 -21.22 -21.12
CA SER A 175 -7.21 -22.66 -21.27
C SER A 175 -5.89 -23.46 -21.31
N GLU A 176 -4.82 -22.87 -21.87
CA GLU A 176 -3.49 -23.49 -21.86
C GLU A 176 -2.81 -23.36 -20.49
N LYS A 177 -2.86 -22.16 -19.88
CA LYS A 177 -2.09 -21.85 -18.66
C LYS A 177 -2.70 -22.49 -17.41
N ILE A 178 -4.01 -22.74 -17.41
CA ILE A 178 -4.66 -23.43 -16.28
C ILE A 178 -4.21 -24.89 -16.14
N GLU A 179 -3.81 -25.53 -17.26
CA GLU A 179 -3.23 -26.88 -17.20
C GLU A 179 -1.89 -26.91 -16.45
N LYS A 180 -1.14 -25.79 -16.47
CA LYS A 180 0.13 -25.62 -15.74
C LYS A 180 -0.08 -25.26 -14.28
N ILE A 181 -1.06 -24.39 -14.01
CA ILE A 181 -1.39 -23.92 -12.65
C ILE A 181 -2.11 -25.01 -11.87
N GLY A 182 -3.08 -25.68 -12.52
CA GLY A 182 -3.95 -26.68 -11.91
C GLY A 182 -5.19 -26.09 -11.27
N TYR A 183 -6.14 -26.96 -10.92
CA TYR A 183 -7.35 -26.60 -10.19
C TYR A 183 -7.21 -26.97 -8.70
N PRO A 184 -7.82 -26.19 -7.78
CA PRO A 184 -8.51 -24.92 -8.06
C PRO A 184 -7.51 -23.78 -8.35
N ALA A 185 -7.99 -22.76 -9.08
CA ALA A 185 -7.26 -21.55 -9.42
C ALA A 185 -8.14 -20.31 -9.24
N VAL A 186 -7.54 -19.14 -9.23
CA VAL A 186 -8.25 -17.86 -9.16
C VAL A 186 -7.84 -17.00 -10.35
N LEU A 187 -8.79 -16.63 -11.19
CA LEU A 187 -8.60 -15.67 -12.26
C LEU A 187 -8.95 -14.27 -11.72
N LYS A 188 -8.04 -13.30 -11.90
CA LYS A 188 -8.24 -11.92 -11.48
C LYS A 188 -7.87 -10.97 -12.61
N THR A 189 -8.61 -9.86 -12.77
CA THR A 189 -8.14 -8.78 -13.65
C THR A 189 -6.83 -8.21 -13.12
N SER A 190 -5.88 -7.88 -14.02
CA SER A 190 -4.58 -7.32 -13.62
C SER A 190 -4.74 -5.97 -12.92
N ARG A 191 -5.74 -5.18 -13.33
CA ARG A 191 -6.03 -3.84 -12.79
C ARG A 191 -7.50 -3.68 -12.41
N GLY A 192 -7.79 -2.74 -11.52
CA GLY A 192 -9.15 -2.31 -11.19
C GLY A 192 -9.97 -3.26 -10.32
N GLY A 193 -9.39 -4.36 -9.79
CA GLY A 193 -10.06 -5.25 -8.85
C GLY A 193 -9.91 -4.78 -7.39
N TYR A 194 -11.01 -4.80 -6.62
CA TYR A 194 -11.03 -4.48 -5.19
C TYR A 194 -12.14 -5.27 -4.49
N ASP A 195 -11.98 -5.56 -3.21
CA ASP A 195 -12.97 -6.24 -2.34
C ASP A 195 -13.69 -7.44 -3.02
N GLY A 196 -12.94 -8.24 -3.81
CA GLY A 196 -13.48 -9.41 -4.53
C GLY A 196 -14.07 -9.12 -5.91
N HIS A 197 -14.17 -7.85 -6.34
CA HIS A 197 -14.56 -7.50 -7.71
C HIS A 197 -13.44 -7.83 -8.71
N GLY A 198 -13.81 -8.30 -9.91
CA GLY A 198 -12.84 -8.65 -10.95
C GLY A 198 -12.07 -9.93 -10.67
N GLN A 199 -12.60 -10.85 -9.85
CA GLN A 199 -12.03 -12.17 -9.62
C GLN A 199 -13.07 -13.29 -9.76
N GLN A 200 -12.60 -14.48 -10.17
CA GLN A 200 -13.39 -15.68 -10.31
C GLN A 200 -12.60 -16.91 -9.87
N VAL A 201 -13.16 -17.73 -9.00
CA VAL A 201 -12.56 -19.00 -8.58
C VAL A 201 -12.94 -20.07 -9.60
N LEU A 202 -11.93 -20.76 -10.12
CA LEU A 202 -12.07 -21.87 -11.05
C LEU A 202 -11.74 -23.16 -10.28
N LYS A 203 -12.77 -23.93 -9.94
CA LYS A 203 -12.63 -25.16 -9.15
C LYS A 203 -12.44 -26.38 -10.03
N THR A 204 -13.07 -26.37 -11.21
CA THR A 204 -13.11 -27.48 -12.15
C THR A 204 -12.98 -26.97 -13.58
N PRO A 205 -12.68 -27.84 -14.58
CA PRO A 205 -12.63 -27.43 -15.98
C PRO A 205 -13.93 -26.81 -16.50
N GLU A 206 -15.08 -27.22 -15.96
CA GLU A 206 -16.39 -26.70 -16.34
C GLU A 206 -16.56 -25.22 -16.01
N ASP A 207 -15.83 -24.72 -14.98
CA ASP A 207 -15.86 -23.31 -14.58
C ASP A 207 -15.26 -22.37 -15.66
N LEU A 208 -14.49 -22.90 -16.62
CA LEU A 208 -14.00 -22.10 -17.76
C LEU A 208 -15.17 -21.56 -18.61
N GLU A 209 -16.27 -22.31 -18.73
CA GLU A 209 -17.44 -21.83 -19.46
C GLU A 209 -18.13 -20.66 -18.73
N THR A 210 -18.02 -20.61 -17.40
CA THR A 210 -18.54 -19.45 -16.63
C THR A 210 -17.72 -18.18 -16.91
N VAL A 211 -16.42 -18.31 -17.19
CA VAL A 211 -15.57 -17.18 -17.63
C VAL A 211 -16.04 -16.65 -18.98
N ARG A 212 -16.38 -17.54 -19.94
CA ARG A 212 -16.88 -17.17 -21.27
C ARG A 212 -18.19 -16.39 -21.24
N THR A 213 -19.01 -16.62 -20.24
CA THR A 213 -20.33 -15.99 -20.09
C THR A 213 -20.34 -14.84 -19.08
N SER A 214 -19.22 -14.58 -18.41
CA SER A 214 -19.12 -13.53 -17.39
C SER A 214 -19.14 -12.13 -18.00
N ASP A 215 -19.64 -11.15 -17.25
CA ASP A 215 -19.64 -9.73 -17.66
C ASP A 215 -18.23 -9.14 -17.79
N VAL A 216 -17.25 -9.70 -17.09
CA VAL A 216 -15.87 -9.23 -17.08
C VAL A 216 -15.10 -9.79 -18.27
N TRP A 217 -15.10 -11.11 -18.48
CA TRP A 217 -14.30 -11.80 -19.48
C TRP A 217 -15.09 -12.32 -20.68
N GLY A 218 -16.40 -12.52 -20.52
CA GLY A 218 -17.21 -13.34 -21.45
C GLY A 218 -17.71 -12.63 -22.71
N ASN A 219 -17.76 -11.32 -22.79
CA ASN A 219 -18.29 -10.61 -23.96
C ASN A 219 -17.25 -10.34 -25.07
N ALA A 220 -16.16 -11.08 -25.10
CA ALA A 220 -15.08 -10.96 -26.07
C ALA A 220 -15.47 -11.37 -27.52
N GLY A 221 -16.76 -11.57 -27.83
CA GLY A 221 -17.25 -11.93 -29.16
C GLY A 221 -18.41 -11.08 -29.67
N GLN A 222 -18.98 -10.22 -28.85
CA GLN A 222 -20.12 -9.36 -29.21
C GLN A 222 -19.76 -7.89 -29.06
N SER A 223 -19.10 -7.29 -30.03
CA SER A 223 -18.57 -5.92 -30.06
C SER A 223 -17.22 -5.73 -29.40
N GLU A 224 -16.17 -5.49 -30.17
CA GLU A 224 -14.83 -4.88 -29.86
C GLU A 224 -14.21 -5.00 -28.44
N LYS A 225 -14.84 -5.71 -27.50
CA LYS A 225 -14.35 -5.87 -26.12
C LYS A 225 -13.27 -6.94 -26.10
N LYS A 226 -12.03 -6.53 -25.87
CA LYS A 226 -10.91 -7.43 -25.66
C LYS A 226 -11.02 -8.13 -24.31
N PHE A 227 -10.53 -9.36 -24.22
CA PHE A 227 -10.29 -10.04 -22.96
C PHE A 227 -9.36 -9.16 -22.11
N PRO A 228 -9.73 -8.80 -20.87
CA PRO A 228 -8.88 -7.94 -20.05
C PRO A 228 -7.59 -8.69 -19.67
N VAL A 229 -6.46 -8.00 -19.68
CA VAL A 229 -5.22 -8.55 -19.13
C VAL A 229 -5.49 -9.00 -17.71
N SER A 230 -5.17 -10.24 -17.42
CA SER A 230 -5.54 -10.93 -16.18
C SER A 230 -4.36 -11.73 -15.63
N ILE A 231 -4.44 -12.09 -14.36
CA ILE A 231 -3.54 -13.01 -13.70
C ILE A 231 -4.32 -14.26 -13.29
N LEU A 232 -3.76 -15.43 -13.59
CA LEU A 232 -4.25 -16.72 -13.13
C LEU A 232 -3.36 -17.19 -11.98
N GLU A 233 -3.91 -17.30 -10.78
CA GLU A 233 -3.20 -17.72 -9.58
C GLU A 233 -3.64 -19.12 -9.16
N GLY A 234 -2.69 -19.97 -8.77
CA GLY A 234 -3.00 -21.23 -8.08
C GLY A 234 -3.64 -20.94 -6.73
N PHE A 235 -4.69 -21.66 -6.40
CA PHE A 235 -5.34 -21.57 -5.10
C PHE A 235 -4.35 -21.92 -3.99
N VAL A 236 -4.34 -21.12 -2.93
CA VAL A 236 -3.50 -21.34 -1.76
C VAL A 236 -4.35 -21.93 -0.65
N ASP A 237 -4.02 -23.14 -0.23
CA ASP A 237 -4.62 -23.73 0.98
C ASP A 237 -3.94 -23.12 2.21
N PHE A 238 -4.68 -22.29 2.95
CA PHE A 238 -4.16 -21.54 4.08
C PHE A 238 -4.94 -21.85 5.38
N LYS A 239 -4.24 -21.75 6.49
CA LYS A 239 -4.82 -21.92 7.83
C LYS A 239 -5.61 -20.67 8.25
N PHE A 240 -5.06 -19.51 7.95
CA PHE A 240 -5.69 -18.19 8.20
C PHE A 240 -4.96 -17.10 7.41
N GLU A 241 -5.65 -15.97 7.26
CA GLU A 241 -5.11 -14.75 6.67
C GLU A 241 -4.40 -13.91 7.73
N ALA A 242 -3.31 -13.27 7.33
CA ALA A 242 -2.50 -12.44 8.20
C ALA A 242 -2.06 -11.18 7.45
N SER A 243 -1.50 -10.22 8.16
CA SER A 243 -0.80 -9.10 7.55
C SER A 243 0.35 -8.61 8.41
N VAL A 244 1.33 -8.01 7.76
CA VAL A 244 2.46 -7.35 8.39
C VAL A 244 2.66 -5.99 7.76
N THR A 245 2.68 -4.93 8.60
CA THR A 245 2.91 -3.56 8.16
C THR A 245 4.34 -3.18 8.43
N VAL A 246 5.02 -2.64 7.43
CA VAL A 246 6.41 -2.17 7.49
C VAL A 246 6.47 -0.71 7.08
N PHE A 247 7.41 0.04 7.67
CA PHE A 247 7.65 1.44 7.35
C PHE A 247 9.15 1.72 7.31
N GLY A 248 9.54 2.80 6.64
CA GLY A 248 10.94 3.18 6.52
C GLY A 248 11.13 4.59 6.00
N ASP A 249 12.40 5.03 5.96
CA ASP A 249 12.85 6.33 5.46
C ASP A 249 13.77 6.22 4.22
N GLY A 250 13.74 5.07 3.56
CA GLY A 250 14.62 4.74 2.44
C GLY A 250 15.93 4.04 2.85
N GLU A 251 16.32 4.14 4.12
CA GLU A 251 17.56 3.54 4.66
C GLU A 251 17.26 2.56 5.80
N LYS A 252 16.40 2.94 6.71
CA LYS A 252 16.03 2.17 7.90
C LYS A 252 14.58 1.70 7.78
N TYR A 253 14.35 0.45 8.13
CA TYR A 253 13.04 -0.18 8.01
C TYR A 253 12.68 -0.89 9.32
N PHE A 254 11.42 -0.79 9.71
CA PHE A 254 10.86 -1.42 10.89
C PHE A 254 9.47 -1.98 10.59
N ALA A 255 9.15 -3.13 11.16
CA ALA A 255 7.85 -3.75 11.01
C ALA A 255 7.08 -3.74 12.32
N PHE A 256 5.74 -3.63 12.22
CA PHE A 256 4.82 -3.95 13.28
C PHE A 256 4.68 -5.47 13.44
N PRO A 257 4.16 -5.96 14.55
CA PRO A 257 3.90 -7.38 14.72
C PRO A 257 3.00 -7.96 13.62
N LEU A 258 3.22 -9.24 13.28
CA LEU A 258 2.29 -10.00 12.45
C LEU A 258 0.93 -10.07 13.15
N VAL A 259 -0.14 -9.82 12.41
CA VAL A 259 -1.52 -9.89 12.93
C VAL A 259 -2.34 -10.92 12.15
N LYS A 260 -3.33 -11.52 12.82
CA LYS A 260 -4.30 -12.42 12.22
C LYS A 260 -5.51 -11.62 11.75
N ASN A 261 -5.92 -11.84 10.52
CA ASN A 261 -7.09 -11.21 9.91
C ASN A 261 -8.21 -12.23 9.70
N VAL A 262 -9.44 -11.77 9.85
CA VAL A 262 -10.64 -12.51 9.47
C VAL A 262 -11.45 -11.64 8.54
N HIS A 263 -11.74 -12.13 7.35
CA HIS A 263 -12.63 -11.47 6.39
C HIS A 263 -14.01 -12.11 6.41
N LYS A 264 -15.07 -11.31 6.27
CA LYS A 264 -16.43 -11.72 6.00
C LYS A 264 -16.86 -11.06 4.67
N ASN A 265 -17.32 -11.83 3.72
CA ASN A 265 -17.72 -11.33 2.39
C ASN A 265 -16.64 -10.43 1.73
N ASN A 266 -15.38 -10.85 1.76
CA ASN A 266 -14.19 -10.15 1.26
C ASN A 266 -13.89 -8.80 1.95
N ILE A 267 -14.58 -8.45 3.02
CA ILE A 267 -14.32 -7.24 3.82
C ILE A 267 -13.64 -7.66 5.12
N LEU A 268 -12.55 -6.99 5.48
CA LEU A 268 -11.88 -7.23 6.76
C LEU A 268 -12.88 -7.01 7.90
N HIS A 269 -13.10 -8.06 8.68
CA HIS A 269 -14.00 -8.06 9.83
C HIS A 269 -13.25 -7.78 11.12
N THR A 270 -12.28 -8.64 11.48
CA THR A 270 -11.46 -8.47 12.68
C THR A 270 -9.98 -8.63 12.39
N THR A 271 -9.17 -7.94 13.19
CA THR A 271 -7.73 -8.15 13.29
C THR A 271 -7.36 -8.42 14.74
N SER A 272 -6.61 -9.50 14.98
CA SER A 272 -6.06 -9.83 16.30
C SER A 272 -4.55 -9.62 16.31
N ALA A 273 -4.06 -8.85 17.27
CA ALA A 273 -2.66 -8.48 17.42
C ALA A 273 -2.12 -8.91 18.79
N PRO A 274 -0.94 -9.57 18.86
CA PRO A 274 -0.24 -10.19 17.74
C PRO A 274 -0.97 -11.47 17.26
N ALA A 275 -0.62 -11.97 16.07
CA ALA A 275 -1.09 -13.28 15.63
C ALA A 275 -0.52 -14.38 16.54
N GLU A 276 -1.35 -15.36 16.89
CA GLU A 276 -0.92 -16.56 17.62
C GLU A 276 -0.18 -17.51 16.67
N VAL A 277 1.13 -17.33 16.57
CA VAL A 277 2.03 -18.14 15.72
C VAL A 277 3.32 -18.48 16.47
N SER A 278 4.11 -19.40 15.91
CA SER A 278 5.45 -19.63 16.43
C SER A 278 6.37 -18.43 16.19
N ASP A 279 7.39 -18.27 17.03
CA ASP A 279 8.44 -17.25 16.86
C ASP A 279 9.10 -17.32 15.47
N GLU A 280 9.16 -18.52 14.88
CA GLU A 280 9.72 -18.74 13.54
C GLU A 280 8.83 -18.06 12.47
N ILE A 281 7.53 -18.27 12.50
CA ILE A 281 6.57 -17.61 11.56
C ILE A 281 6.57 -16.11 11.77
N ALA A 282 6.60 -15.61 13.02
CA ALA A 282 6.68 -14.19 13.31
C ALA A 282 7.95 -13.54 12.71
N ARG A 283 9.12 -14.22 12.88
CA ARG A 283 10.39 -13.77 12.29
C ARG A 283 10.40 -13.84 10.76
N GLN A 284 9.78 -14.86 10.16
CA GLN A 284 9.63 -14.96 8.72
C GLN A 284 8.81 -13.79 8.17
N ALA A 285 7.70 -13.41 8.84
CA ALA A 285 6.87 -12.27 8.46
C ALA A 285 7.63 -10.94 8.53
N GLU A 286 8.38 -10.70 9.62
CA GLU A 286 9.22 -9.52 9.75
C GLU A 286 10.27 -9.46 8.63
N ASN A 287 11.01 -10.55 8.41
CA ASN A 287 12.04 -10.61 7.38
C ASN A 287 11.50 -10.41 5.96
N LEU A 288 10.33 -10.97 5.68
CA LEU A 288 9.62 -10.79 4.41
C LEU A 288 9.28 -9.31 4.20
N ALA A 289 8.65 -8.67 5.20
CA ALA A 289 8.29 -7.27 5.14
C ALA A 289 9.50 -6.35 4.94
N LEU A 290 10.60 -6.62 5.66
CA LEU A 290 11.85 -5.86 5.51
C LEU A 290 12.46 -6.02 4.11
N LYS A 291 12.42 -7.21 3.50
CA LYS A 291 12.89 -7.43 2.12
C LYS A 291 12.08 -6.61 1.11
N LEU A 292 10.75 -6.58 1.26
CA LEU A 292 9.89 -5.78 0.39
C LEU A 292 10.17 -4.29 0.54
N ALA A 293 10.30 -3.79 1.78
CA ALA A 293 10.63 -2.41 2.06
C ALA A 293 12.00 -2.01 1.48
N GLN A 294 13.01 -2.87 1.61
CA GLN A 294 14.33 -2.68 1.01
C GLN A 294 14.28 -2.66 -0.52
N GLY A 295 13.49 -3.55 -1.13
CA GLY A 295 13.33 -3.61 -2.58
C GLY A 295 12.75 -2.32 -3.15
N PHE A 296 11.78 -1.71 -2.49
CA PHE A 296 11.22 -0.40 -2.87
C PHE A 296 12.06 0.81 -2.43
N LYS A 297 13.06 0.64 -1.59
CA LYS A 297 13.69 1.77 -0.84
C LYS A 297 12.63 2.62 -0.15
N LEU A 298 11.71 1.96 0.52
CA LEU A 298 10.47 2.53 1.05
C LEU A 298 10.72 3.73 1.96
N ALA A 299 10.15 4.88 1.61
CA ALA A 299 10.02 6.03 2.50
C ALA A 299 8.53 6.31 2.75
N GLY A 300 7.96 5.65 3.75
CA GLY A 300 6.53 5.61 4.02
C GLY A 300 6.14 4.28 4.66
N THR A 301 4.91 3.84 4.42
CA THR A 301 4.36 2.59 4.96
C THR A 301 3.85 1.70 3.83
N VAL A 302 4.10 0.40 3.95
CA VAL A 302 3.48 -0.64 3.11
C VAL A 302 2.99 -1.78 4.00
N THR A 303 1.85 -2.37 3.65
CA THR A 303 1.34 -3.57 4.31
C THR A 303 1.34 -4.74 3.33
N ALA A 304 1.89 -5.87 3.74
CA ALA A 304 1.78 -7.12 3.02
C ALA A 304 0.66 -7.97 3.62
N GLU A 305 -0.33 -8.31 2.79
CA GLU A 305 -1.35 -9.30 3.13
C GLU A 305 -0.83 -10.71 2.82
N LEU A 306 -1.05 -11.63 3.75
CA LEU A 306 -0.39 -12.92 3.77
C LEU A 306 -1.39 -14.05 3.98
N PHE A 307 -1.10 -15.18 3.36
CA PHE A 307 -1.65 -16.47 3.74
C PHE A 307 -0.65 -17.23 4.62
N VAL A 308 -1.08 -17.67 5.80
CA VAL A 308 -0.31 -18.57 6.66
C VAL A 308 -0.68 -20.00 6.30
N THR A 309 0.25 -20.73 5.71
CA THR A 309 0.08 -22.11 5.24
C THR A 309 0.78 -23.12 6.14
N SER A 310 0.70 -24.42 5.85
CA SER A 310 1.54 -25.45 6.48
C SER A 310 3.03 -25.24 6.20
N ASP A 311 3.36 -24.67 5.04
CA ASP A 311 4.72 -24.57 4.51
C ASP A 311 5.35 -23.20 4.71
N GLY A 312 4.71 -22.30 5.50
CA GLY A 312 5.18 -20.97 5.80
C GLY A 312 4.24 -19.88 5.25
N LEU A 313 4.82 -18.73 4.87
CA LEU A 313 4.09 -17.55 4.47
C LEU A 313 4.06 -17.39 2.94
N VAL A 314 2.94 -16.96 2.43
CA VAL A 314 2.71 -16.63 1.01
C VAL A 314 2.11 -15.23 0.95
N VAL A 315 2.69 -14.31 0.18
CA VAL A 315 2.13 -12.97 -0.01
C VAL A 315 0.95 -13.03 -0.97
N ASN A 316 -0.17 -12.48 -0.52
CA ASN A 316 -1.35 -12.28 -1.35
C ASN A 316 -1.26 -10.97 -2.13
N GLU A 317 -1.17 -9.83 -1.46
CA GLU A 317 -1.08 -8.50 -2.09
C GLU A 317 -0.37 -7.48 -1.20
N LEU A 318 -0.05 -6.32 -1.75
CA LEU A 318 0.56 -5.20 -1.06
C LEU A 318 -0.37 -3.99 -1.07
N ALA A 319 -0.48 -3.31 0.07
CA ALA A 319 -1.07 -1.98 0.14
C ALA A 319 0.05 -0.94 0.35
N PRO A 320 0.27 0.00 -0.59
CA PRO A 320 1.38 0.96 -0.53
C PRO A 320 1.07 2.15 0.40
N ARG A 321 0.51 1.90 1.56
CA ARG A 321 -0.06 2.91 2.47
C ARG A 321 -0.34 2.30 3.84
N PRO A 322 -0.69 3.12 4.87
CA PRO A 322 -1.33 2.61 6.08
C PRO A 322 -2.54 1.73 5.75
N HIS A 323 -2.76 0.70 6.52
CA HIS A 323 -3.75 -0.33 6.20
C HIS A 323 -4.76 -0.54 7.31
N ASN A 324 -5.96 -0.96 6.95
CA ASN A 324 -7.06 -1.22 7.89
C ASN A 324 -6.66 -2.23 8.98
N SER A 325 -5.96 -3.30 8.63
CA SER A 325 -5.52 -4.31 9.60
C SER A 325 -4.48 -3.82 10.61
N ALA A 326 -3.91 -2.62 10.42
CA ALA A 326 -2.98 -2.01 11.36
C ALA A 326 -3.59 -0.86 12.19
N HIS A 327 -4.92 -0.67 12.17
CA HIS A 327 -5.56 0.36 12.99
C HIS A 327 -5.45 0.09 14.49
N TYR A 328 -5.35 -1.17 14.90
CA TYR A 328 -5.08 -1.55 16.29
C TYR A 328 -3.86 -0.85 16.89
N THR A 329 -2.91 -0.44 16.05
CA THR A 329 -1.66 0.20 16.49
C THR A 329 -1.89 1.52 17.20
N ILE A 330 -3.04 2.18 16.97
CA ILE A 330 -3.36 3.48 17.60
C ILE A 330 -3.36 3.35 19.13
N GLU A 331 -4.01 2.34 19.67
CA GLU A 331 -4.08 2.10 21.12
C GLU A 331 -3.02 1.11 21.62
N ALA A 332 -2.70 0.12 20.79
CA ALA A 332 -1.91 -1.03 21.23
C ALA A 332 -0.39 -0.85 21.09
N CYS A 333 0.10 0.19 20.41
CA CYS A 333 1.53 0.43 20.19
C CYS A 333 1.99 1.79 20.76
N ASP A 334 3.29 1.90 21.03
CA ASP A 334 3.92 3.17 21.46
C ASP A 334 4.21 4.13 20.28
N MET A 335 3.90 3.71 19.08
CA MET A 335 3.89 4.46 17.83
C MET A 335 2.94 3.73 16.88
N ASP A 336 1.93 4.41 16.38
CA ASP A 336 0.98 3.83 15.45
C ASP A 336 1.47 3.90 13.98
N GLN A 337 0.74 3.25 13.08
CA GLN A 337 1.10 3.21 11.66
C GLN A 337 1.06 4.58 10.97
N PHE A 338 0.21 5.50 11.43
CA PHE A 338 0.08 6.84 10.86
C PHE A 338 1.22 7.73 11.35
N ASP A 339 1.57 7.65 12.65
CA ASP A 339 2.76 8.29 13.22
C ASP A 339 4.03 7.80 12.49
N ALA A 340 4.15 6.48 12.28
CA ALA A 340 5.24 5.88 11.54
C ALA A 340 5.31 6.38 10.09
N HIS A 341 4.19 6.45 9.38
CA HIS A 341 4.11 6.96 8.01
C HIS A 341 4.52 8.42 7.91
N ILE A 342 3.94 9.29 8.75
CA ILE A 342 4.26 10.72 8.74
C ILE A 342 5.72 10.96 9.11
N ARG A 343 6.28 10.23 10.09
CA ARG A 343 7.71 10.30 10.40
C ARG A 343 8.56 9.91 9.21
N SER A 344 8.19 8.84 8.53
CA SER A 344 8.91 8.33 7.35
C SER A 344 9.00 9.40 6.26
N ILE A 345 7.89 10.03 5.89
CA ILE A 345 7.83 11.01 4.79
C ILE A 345 8.33 12.41 5.20
N ALA A 346 8.38 12.71 6.49
CA ALA A 346 8.82 14.01 7.03
C ALA A 346 10.27 14.00 7.53
N GLY A 347 11.04 12.94 7.25
CA GLY A 347 12.44 12.82 7.68
C GLY A 347 12.62 12.80 9.21
N ARG A 348 11.59 12.42 9.97
CA ARG A 348 11.66 12.33 11.43
C ARG A 348 12.33 11.02 11.85
N PRO A 349 13.05 11.00 13.00
CA PRO A 349 13.69 9.78 13.47
C PRO A 349 12.72 8.62 13.63
N LEU A 350 13.07 7.48 13.03
CA LEU A 350 12.31 6.24 13.15
C LEU A 350 12.88 5.34 14.25
N ARG A 351 12.02 4.54 14.85
CA ARG A 351 12.38 3.53 15.86
C ARG A 351 11.49 2.30 15.69
N ARG A 352 11.95 1.19 16.23
CA ARG A 352 11.12 -0.03 16.29
C ARG A 352 9.89 0.24 17.16
N PRO A 353 8.68 -0.04 16.66
CA PRO A 353 7.45 0.09 17.45
C PRO A 353 7.41 -1.03 18.51
N LYS A 354 6.80 -0.73 19.64
CA LYS A 354 6.55 -1.70 20.71
C LYS A 354 5.06 -1.94 20.84
N LEU A 355 4.66 -3.20 20.79
CA LEU A 355 3.31 -3.58 21.19
C LEU A 355 3.23 -3.45 22.72
N LEU A 356 2.33 -2.59 23.19
CA LEU A 356 2.12 -2.32 24.62
C LEU A 356 1.11 -3.28 25.24
N SER A 357 0.12 -3.69 24.45
CA SER A 357 -0.92 -4.64 24.81
C SER A 357 -1.38 -5.43 23.61
N PRO A 358 -1.69 -6.71 23.73
CA PRO A 358 -2.47 -7.40 22.72
C PRO A 358 -3.82 -6.72 22.52
N ALA A 359 -4.38 -6.82 21.31
CA ALA A 359 -5.59 -6.12 20.94
C ALA A 359 -6.42 -6.87 19.89
N VAL A 360 -7.69 -6.54 19.84
CA VAL A 360 -8.59 -6.87 18.73
C VAL A 360 -9.12 -5.58 18.12
N MET A 361 -9.02 -5.45 16.82
CA MET A 361 -9.70 -4.42 16.05
C MET A 361 -10.87 -5.07 15.30
N ILE A 362 -12.05 -4.42 15.30
CA ILE A 362 -13.20 -4.82 14.50
C ILE A 362 -13.71 -3.64 13.68
N ASN A 363 -14.03 -3.88 12.41
CA ASN A 363 -14.57 -2.84 11.54
C ASN A 363 -16.04 -2.56 11.86
N VAL A 364 -16.39 -1.29 11.79
CA VAL A 364 -17.77 -0.78 11.85
C VAL A 364 -18.18 -0.41 10.42
N LEU A 365 -19.11 -1.18 9.85
CA LEU A 365 -19.69 -0.92 8.53
C LEU A 365 -20.97 -0.10 8.67
N GLY A 366 -21.48 0.45 7.57
CA GLY A 366 -22.66 1.33 7.61
C GLY A 366 -23.87 0.74 8.35
N GLN A 367 -24.11 -0.57 8.17
CA GLN A 367 -25.20 -1.29 8.86
C GLN A 367 -24.97 -1.47 10.37
N HIS A 368 -23.76 -1.25 10.87
CA HIS A 368 -23.42 -1.41 12.30
C HIS A 368 -23.47 -0.10 13.10
N CYS A 369 -23.45 1.07 12.42
CA CYS A 369 -23.25 2.39 13.05
C CYS A 369 -24.25 2.67 14.17
N GLU A 370 -25.54 2.46 13.93
CA GLU A 370 -26.60 2.74 14.90
C GLU A 370 -26.45 1.87 16.15
N ALA A 371 -26.21 0.57 15.97
CA ALA A 371 -26.08 -0.37 17.07
C ALA A 371 -24.79 -0.13 17.88
N VAL A 372 -23.67 0.20 17.22
CA VAL A 372 -22.43 0.59 17.88
C VAL A 372 -22.63 1.84 18.70
N CYS A 373 -23.26 2.88 18.14
CA CYS A 373 -23.53 4.12 18.85
C CYS A 373 -24.41 3.89 20.10
N ALA A 374 -25.43 3.05 19.98
CA ALA A 374 -26.34 2.74 21.09
C ALA A 374 -25.66 1.96 22.24
N GLN A 375 -24.73 1.04 21.92
CA GLN A 375 -24.07 0.18 22.90
C GLN A 375 -22.77 0.78 23.48
N THR A 376 -22.12 1.71 22.80
CA THR A 376 -20.86 2.33 23.26
C THR A 376 -20.88 2.81 24.71
N PRO A 377 -21.97 3.41 25.26
CA PRO A 377 -22.00 3.83 26.66
C PRO A 377 -21.86 2.70 27.69
N GLU A 378 -22.17 1.47 27.30
CA GLU A 378 -22.08 0.28 28.16
C GLU A 378 -20.72 -0.43 28.05
N HIS A 379 -19.88 -0.01 27.09
CA HIS A 379 -18.59 -0.64 26.74
C HIS A 379 -17.41 0.33 26.88
N PRO A 380 -17.00 0.69 28.11
CA PRO A 380 -15.88 1.61 28.33
C PRO A 380 -14.53 1.08 27.83
N GLU A 381 -14.42 -0.21 27.56
CA GLU A 381 -13.25 -0.85 26.97
C GLU A 381 -13.13 -0.67 25.43
N TRP A 382 -14.19 -0.15 24.78
CA TRP A 382 -14.18 0.10 23.35
C TRP A 382 -13.52 1.43 23.01
N ASN A 383 -12.43 1.39 22.27
CA ASN A 383 -11.87 2.58 21.63
C ASN A 383 -12.50 2.73 20.26
N VAL A 384 -13.52 3.59 20.17
CA VAL A 384 -14.34 3.78 18.96
C VAL A 384 -13.75 4.89 18.11
N HIS A 385 -13.46 4.59 16.84
CA HIS A 385 -13.02 5.55 15.84
C HIS A 385 -14.07 5.70 14.75
N ASP A 386 -14.75 6.84 14.72
CA ASP A 386 -15.62 7.23 13.63
C ASP A 386 -14.81 7.98 12.55
N TYR A 387 -15.03 7.63 11.29
CA TYR A 387 -14.26 8.21 10.18
C TYR A 387 -14.81 9.54 9.67
N GLY A 388 -15.94 10.02 10.17
CA GLY A 388 -16.55 11.28 9.76
C GLY A 388 -17.21 11.23 8.37
N LYS A 389 -17.58 10.04 7.89
CA LYS A 389 -18.28 9.89 6.61
C LYS A 389 -19.78 10.14 6.77
N THR A 390 -20.38 10.89 5.86
CA THR A 390 -21.80 11.28 5.93
C THR A 390 -22.77 10.15 5.59
N ASP A 391 -22.42 9.29 4.60
CA ASP A 391 -23.31 8.24 4.10
C ASP A 391 -22.94 6.87 4.67
N ALA A 392 -23.73 6.36 5.59
CA ALA A 392 -23.58 5.01 6.16
C ALA A 392 -24.17 3.94 5.24
N LYS A 393 -23.65 3.82 4.00
CA LYS A 393 -24.08 2.80 3.04
C LYS A 393 -23.73 1.39 3.54
N TYR A 394 -24.54 0.42 3.17
CA TYR A 394 -24.29 -0.99 3.45
C TYR A 394 -22.88 -1.40 2.98
N ASN A 395 -22.14 -2.12 3.83
CA ASN A 395 -20.74 -2.55 3.63
C ASN A 395 -19.70 -1.43 3.51
N ARG A 396 -20.07 -0.15 3.58
CA ARG A 396 -19.09 0.95 3.64
C ARG A 396 -18.42 0.98 5.01
N LYS A 397 -17.08 0.96 5.05
CA LYS A 397 -16.30 1.11 6.28
C LYS A 397 -16.51 2.51 6.85
N MET A 398 -17.20 2.62 7.99
CA MET A 398 -17.56 3.88 8.64
C MET A 398 -16.70 4.19 9.86
N GLY A 399 -16.13 3.15 10.48
CA GLY A 399 -15.31 3.26 11.66
C GLY A 399 -14.63 1.94 12.01
N HIS A 400 -13.99 1.91 13.15
CA HIS A 400 -13.52 0.69 13.79
C HIS A 400 -13.56 0.83 15.31
N ILE A 401 -13.51 -0.30 15.99
CA ILE A 401 -13.35 -0.39 17.44
C ILE A 401 -12.07 -1.15 17.72
N THR A 402 -11.22 -0.64 18.61
CA THR A 402 -10.09 -1.38 19.17
C THR A 402 -10.36 -1.72 20.63
N VAL A 403 -10.15 -2.97 21.01
CA VAL A 403 -10.22 -3.47 22.38
C VAL A 403 -8.84 -3.99 22.79
N LEU A 404 -8.26 -3.37 23.82
CA LEU A 404 -7.04 -3.87 24.45
C LEU A 404 -7.37 -5.05 25.35
N THR A 405 -6.64 -6.16 25.25
CA THR A 405 -7.01 -7.39 25.94
C THR A 405 -5.85 -8.37 26.03
N GLU A 406 -5.72 -9.06 27.15
CA GLU A 406 -4.77 -10.18 27.28
C GLU A 406 -5.26 -11.46 26.56
N ASN A 407 -6.51 -11.51 26.12
CA ASN A 407 -7.09 -12.67 25.45
C ASN A 407 -7.89 -12.27 24.19
N PRO A 408 -7.22 -12.09 23.03
CA PRO A 408 -7.86 -11.70 21.79
C PRO A 408 -9.01 -12.63 21.37
N ALA A 409 -8.86 -13.95 21.56
CA ALA A 409 -9.92 -14.89 21.20
C ALA A 409 -11.20 -14.72 22.05
N ARG A 410 -11.06 -14.31 23.30
CA ARG A 410 -12.20 -13.97 24.14
C ARG A 410 -12.84 -12.64 23.71
N ALA A 411 -12.03 -11.61 23.46
CA ALA A 411 -12.53 -10.31 23.04
C ALA A 411 -13.31 -10.39 21.72
N VAL A 412 -12.86 -11.20 20.75
CA VAL A 412 -13.63 -11.46 19.53
C VAL A 412 -14.99 -12.05 19.84
N ARG A 413 -15.06 -13.08 20.71
CA ARG A 413 -16.35 -13.67 21.11
C ARG A 413 -17.25 -12.68 21.83
N ASP A 414 -16.70 -11.87 22.76
CA ASP A 414 -17.46 -10.89 23.50
C ASP A 414 -18.06 -9.83 22.57
N LEU A 415 -17.30 -9.37 21.56
CA LEU A 415 -17.78 -8.49 20.48
C LEU A 415 -18.89 -9.15 19.66
N GLU A 416 -18.74 -10.39 19.24
CA GLU A 416 -19.75 -11.12 18.47
C GLU A 416 -21.05 -11.31 19.29
N LEU A 417 -20.95 -11.56 20.59
CA LEU A 417 -22.10 -11.74 21.48
C LEU A 417 -22.96 -10.47 21.64
N THR A 418 -22.46 -9.29 21.25
CA THR A 418 -23.27 -8.06 21.25
C THR A 418 -24.38 -8.08 20.19
N GLY A 419 -24.35 -9.03 19.24
CA GLY A 419 -25.29 -9.13 18.13
C GLY A 419 -25.18 -8.05 17.06
N ILE A 420 -24.21 -7.13 17.17
CA ILE A 420 -24.03 -6.02 16.21
C ILE A 420 -23.60 -6.54 14.84
N TRP A 421 -22.70 -7.54 14.82
CA TRP A 421 -22.07 -8.10 13.60
C TRP A 421 -22.72 -9.39 13.13
N GLU A 422 -23.91 -9.71 13.59
CA GLU A 422 -24.70 -10.83 13.07
C GLU A 422 -25.21 -10.51 11.65
N GLU A 423 -25.08 -11.46 10.73
CA GLU A 423 -25.66 -11.34 9.39
C GLU A 423 -27.19 -11.33 9.52
N ARG A 424 -27.82 -10.21 9.22
CA ARG A 424 -29.27 -10.13 9.12
C ARG A 424 -29.66 -10.65 7.74
N GLU A 425 -30.38 -11.76 7.67
CA GLU A 425 -30.88 -12.37 6.43
C GLU A 425 -31.78 -11.45 5.57
N ASP A 426 -32.17 -10.28 6.06
CA ASP A 426 -33.28 -9.49 5.52
C ASP A 426 -32.88 -8.24 4.72
N LYS A 427 -31.74 -8.13 4.05
CA LYS A 427 -31.50 -7.01 3.09
C LYS A 427 -30.56 -7.32 1.94
N ALA A 428 -30.69 -8.50 1.34
CA ALA A 428 -30.07 -8.78 0.02
C ALA A 428 -31.04 -8.46 -1.13
N ALA A 429 -31.92 -7.45 -0.99
CA ALA A 429 -32.82 -7.02 -2.05
C ALA A 429 -33.08 -5.51 -1.93
N ASN A 430 -32.18 -4.70 -2.53
CA ASN A 430 -32.56 -3.48 -3.25
C ASN A 430 -31.32 -2.89 -3.94
#